data_2253678908d07f5d5fda82ce2ed760cc
#
_entry.id   2253678908d07f5d5fda82ce2ed760cc
#
_cell.length_a   1.000
_cell.length_b   1.000
_cell.length_c   1.000
_cell.angle_alpha   90.00
_cell.angle_beta   90.00
_cell.angle_gamma   90.00
#
_symmetry.space_group_name_H-M   'P 1'
#
loop_
_entity.id
_entity.type
_entity.pdbx_description
1 polymer ?
#
loop_
_entity_poly.entity_id
_entity_poly.type
_entity_poly.pdbx_seq_one_letter_code
_entity_poly.pdbx_strand_id
1 'polypeptide(L)'
;MIYDHGMPRYIVVHHSPGVTPEDFQKSVPAVLEGKYATFVHCYANMVDGLIVNLYDGENEQAVARELERIGFPFDEIKEQQFAASFADLKHMVGG
;
A
#
# COMPACT_ATOMS: atom_id res chain seq x y z
N MET A 1 -6.81 1.59 -16.81
CA MET A 1 -6.57 0.77 -16.01
C MET A 1 -5.48 0.04 -16.32
N ILE A 2 -4.49 0.06 -16.04
CA ILE A 2 -3.65 -0.61 -16.34
C ILE A 2 -2.60 -0.77 -15.65
N TYR A 3 -1.84 -1.43 -15.76
CA TYR A 3 -0.94 -1.95 -15.09
C TYR A 3 0.29 -1.72 -15.60
N ASP A 4 0.69 -0.88 -16.15
CA ASP A 4 1.80 -0.91 -16.76
C ASP A 4 2.81 -0.20 -16.11
N HIS A 5 3.18 -0.44 -14.93
CA HIS A 5 4.22 0.16 -14.36
C HIS A 5 5.40 -0.63 -14.29
N GLY A 6 5.61 -1.58 -14.88
CA GLY A 6 6.82 -2.34 -14.79
C GLY A 6 6.93 -3.22 -13.56
N MET A 7 6.45 -2.83 -12.45
CA MET A 7 6.43 -3.65 -11.25
C MET A 7 5.03 -3.85 -10.77
N PRO A 8 4.71 -5.02 -10.25
CA PRO A 8 3.40 -5.26 -9.69
C PRO A 8 3.13 -4.37 -8.50
N ARG A 9 1.86 -4.09 -8.29
CA ARG A 9 1.41 -3.30 -7.15
C ARG A 9 0.73 -4.22 -6.15
N TYR A 10 0.97 -3.98 -4.88
CA TYR A 10 0.44 -4.82 -3.81
C TYR A 10 -0.38 -4.00 -2.84
N ILE A 11 -1.44 -4.63 -2.32
CA ILE A 11 -2.31 -4.06 -1.29
C ILE A 11 -1.86 -4.68 0.02
N VAL A 12 -1.50 -3.86 0.99
CA VAL A 12 -1.05 -4.31 2.29
C VAL A 12 -2.07 -3.87 3.33
N VAL A 13 -2.51 -4.80 4.15
CA VAL A 13 -3.50 -4.53 5.18
C VAL A 13 -2.86 -4.64 6.55
N HIS A 14 -3.08 -3.64 7.39
CA HIS A 14 -2.59 -3.63 8.76
C HIS A 14 -3.73 -3.37 9.72
N HIS A 15 -3.66 -3.95 10.91
CA HIS A 15 -4.55 -3.59 11.99
C HIS A 15 -3.69 -3.15 13.15
N SER A 16 -3.74 -1.86 13.46
CA SER A 16 -2.91 -1.27 14.50
C SER A 16 -3.75 -0.34 15.36
N PRO A 17 -4.60 -0.91 16.22
CA PRO A 17 -5.43 -0.07 17.09
C PRO A 17 -4.54 0.80 17.97
N GLY A 18 -4.92 2.04 18.13
CA GLY A 18 -4.14 2.96 18.95
C GLY A 18 -3.03 3.69 18.22
N VAL A 19 -2.85 3.42 16.92
CA VAL A 19 -1.85 4.16 16.17
C VAL A 19 -2.30 5.61 16.04
N THR A 20 -1.36 6.54 16.12
CA THR A 20 -1.67 7.97 16.07
C THR A 20 -1.02 8.60 14.84
N PRO A 21 -1.48 9.80 14.46
CA PRO A 21 -0.81 10.52 13.37
C PRO A 21 0.67 10.75 13.64
N GLU A 22 1.05 10.92 14.91
CA GLU A 22 2.46 11.09 15.28
C GLU A 22 3.26 9.83 15.00
N ASP A 23 2.66 8.66 15.23
CA ASP A 23 3.31 7.41 14.93
C ASP A 23 3.59 7.30 13.44
N PHE A 24 2.62 7.69 12.62
CA PHE A 24 2.84 7.69 11.18
C PHE A 24 3.94 8.65 10.79
N GLN A 25 3.94 9.84 11.36
CA GLN A 25 4.96 10.83 11.03
C GLN A 25 6.36 10.32 11.30
N LYS A 26 6.53 9.57 12.38
CA LYS A 26 7.85 9.04 12.72
C LYS A 26 8.36 8.05 11.69
N SER A 27 7.47 7.35 11.01
CA SER A 27 7.88 6.35 10.04
C SER A 27 8.15 6.93 8.65
N VAL A 28 7.72 8.16 8.39
CA VAL A 28 7.77 8.73 7.04
C VAL A 28 9.18 8.73 6.45
N PRO A 29 10.24 9.13 7.17
CA PRO A 29 11.57 9.12 6.57
C PRO A 29 11.98 7.74 6.08
N ALA A 30 11.69 6.69 6.86
CA ALA A 30 12.04 5.34 6.46
C ALA A 30 11.21 4.88 5.26
N VAL A 31 9.93 5.24 5.25
CA VAL A 31 9.05 4.91 4.13
C VAL A 31 9.56 5.55 2.85
N LEU A 32 9.98 6.79 2.92
CA LEU A 32 10.42 7.51 1.73
C LEU A 32 11.72 6.96 1.16
N GLU A 33 12.52 6.25 1.96
CA GLU A 33 13.73 5.68 1.44
C GLU A 33 13.48 4.58 0.42
N GLY A 34 12.52 3.73 0.67
CA GLY A 34 12.10 2.72 -0.31
C GLY A 34 13.19 1.80 -0.81
N LYS A 35 13.71 0.92 0.05
CA LYS A 35 14.81 0.05 -0.38
C LYS A 35 14.40 -1.17 -1.16
N TYR A 36 13.38 -1.89 -0.72
CA TYR A 36 12.98 -3.14 -1.36
C TYR A 36 11.68 -2.99 -2.13
N ALA A 37 10.89 -2.01 -1.80
CA ALA A 37 9.63 -1.71 -2.47
C ALA A 37 9.35 -0.23 -2.29
N THR A 38 8.48 0.33 -3.12
CA THR A 38 8.19 1.76 -3.14
C THR A 38 6.78 2.02 -2.68
N PHE A 39 6.66 2.89 -1.69
CA PHE A 39 5.34 3.31 -1.19
C PHE A 39 4.59 4.08 -2.26
N VAL A 40 3.29 3.82 -2.39
CA VAL A 40 2.47 4.50 -3.37
C VAL A 40 1.38 5.33 -2.71
N HIS A 41 0.63 4.72 -1.80
CA HIS A 41 -0.51 5.43 -1.19
C HIS A 41 -0.91 4.76 0.12
N CYS A 42 -1.55 5.50 0.98
CA CYS A 42 -2.00 4.99 2.27
C CYS A 42 -3.42 5.47 2.55
N TYR A 43 -4.26 4.58 2.99
CA TYR A 43 -5.58 4.90 3.49
C TYR A 43 -5.67 4.36 4.91
N ALA A 44 -6.24 5.13 5.83
CA ALA A 44 -6.29 4.68 7.22
C ALA A 44 -7.54 5.17 7.94
N ASN A 45 -8.06 4.32 8.80
CA ASN A 45 -9.08 4.71 9.75
C ASN A 45 -8.39 4.66 11.11
N MET A 46 -8.10 5.82 11.68
CA MET A 46 -7.33 5.89 12.92
C MET A 46 -8.12 5.38 14.13
N VAL A 47 -9.43 5.44 14.08
CA VAL A 47 -10.25 4.98 15.19
C VAL A 47 -10.17 3.47 15.34
N ASP A 48 -10.31 2.75 14.21
CA ASP A 48 -10.28 1.32 14.24
C ASP A 48 -8.87 0.76 14.08
N GLY A 49 -7.96 1.55 13.59
CA GLY A 49 -6.60 1.08 13.31
C GLY A 49 -6.47 0.29 12.03
N LEU A 50 -7.46 0.38 11.15
CA LEU A 50 -7.37 -0.29 9.86
C LEU A 50 -6.57 0.58 8.92
N ILE A 51 -5.52 0.05 8.35
CA ILE A 51 -4.63 0.77 7.45
C ILE A 51 -4.46 -0.06 6.19
N VAL A 52 -4.59 0.58 5.05
CA VAL A 52 -4.35 -0.07 3.77
C VAL A 52 -3.30 0.73 3.03
N ASN A 53 -2.19 0.08 2.69
CA ASN A 53 -1.11 0.72 1.95
C ASN A 53 -0.96 0.09 0.59
N LEU A 54 -0.57 0.87 -0.38
CA LEU A 54 -0.21 0.36 -1.70
C LEU A 54 1.29 0.49 -1.88
N TYR A 55 1.95 -0.59 -2.33
CA TYR A 55 3.38 -0.62 -2.58
C TYR A 55 3.66 -1.25 -3.94
N ASP A 56 4.66 -0.73 -4.63
CA ASP A 56 5.15 -1.36 -5.86
C ASP A 56 6.41 -2.15 -5.51
N GLY A 57 6.48 -3.39 -5.94
CA GLY A 57 7.65 -4.24 -5.68
C GLY A 57 7.70 -5.40 -6.65
N GLU A 58 8.84 -6.05 -6.72
CA GLU A 58 9.02 -7.15 -7.65
C GLU A 58 8.14 -8.34 -7.33
N ASN A 59 7.89 -8.57 -6.07
CA ASN A 59 7.07 -9.69 -5.63
C ASN A 59 6.61 -9.41 -4.20
N GLU A 60 5.80 -10.31 -3.68
CA GLU A 60 5.26 -10.16 -2.34
C GLU A 60 6.37 -10.11 -1.29
N GLN A 61 7.40 -10.91 -1.47
CA GLN A 61 8.51 -10.98 -0.51
C GLN A 61 9.26 -9.65 -0.42
N ALA A 62 9.40 -8.96 -1.54
CA ALA A 62 10.07 -7.65 -1.53
C ALA A 62 9.26 -6.64 -0.72
N VAL A 63 7.94 -6.66 -0.85
CA VAL A 63 7.06 -5.78 -0.09
C VAL A 63 7.13 -6.13 1.40
N ALA A 64 7.11 -7.42 1.74
CA ALA A 64 7.22 -7.86 3.11
C ALA A 64 8.54 -7.40 3.73
N ARG A 65 9.62 -7.51 2.96
CA ARG A 65 10.94 -7.08 3.43
C ARG A 65 10.97 -5.58 3.71
N GLU A 66 10.34 -4.82 2.87
CA GLU A 66 10.28 -3.37 3.05
C GLU A 66 9.53 -3.02 4.33
N LEU A 67 8.40 -3.69 4.58
CA LEU A 67 7.61 -3.44 5.77
C LEU A 67 8.36 -3.84 7.03
N GLU A 68 9.11 -4.95 6.96
CA GLU A 68 9.95 -5.37 8.08
C GLU A 68 11.06 -4.37 8.35
N ARG A 69 11.64 -3.84 7.28
CA ARG A 69 12.72 -2.85 7.41
C ARG A 69 12.25 -1.61 8.14
N ILE A 70 11.03 -1.15 7.85
CA ILE A 70 10.51 0.04 8.50
C ILE A 70 9.79 -0.26 9.82
N GLY A 71 9.68 -1.54 10.17
CA GLY A 71 9.09 -1.93 11.45
C GLY A 71 7.58 -1.84 11.49
N PHE A 72 6.95 -2.11 10.35
CA PHE A 72 5.50 -1.96 10.26
C PHE A 72 4.87 -3.34 10.12
N PRO A 73 4.33 -3.94 11.16
CA PRO A 73 3.70 -5.27 11.05
C PRO A 73 2.47 -5.20 10.14
N PHE A 74 2.23 -6.27 9.42
CA PHE A 74 1.11 -6.31 8.51
C PHE A 74 0.36 -7.64 8.67
N ASP A 75 -0.92 -7.64 8.29
CA ASP A 75 -1.73 -8.83 8.37
C ASP A 75 -1.80 -9.53 7.04
N GLU A 76 -1.83 -8.80 5.94
CA GLU A 76 -1.97 -9.38 4.63
C GLU A 76 -1.27 -8.58 3.57
N ILE A 77 -0.75 -9.26 2.57
CA ILE A 77 -0.21 -8.65 1.35
C ILE A 77 -0.84 -9.38 0.17
N LYS A 78 -1.52 -8.66 -0.71
CA LYS A 78 -2.14 -9.25 -1.90
C LYS A 78 -1.82 -8.41 -3.12
N GLU A 79 -1.58 -9.07 -4.23
CA GLU A 79 -1.32 -8.33 -5.47
C GLU A 79 -2.59 -7.62 -5.94
N GLN A 80 -2.45 -6.36 -6.38
CA GLN A 80 -3.56 -5.64 -6.89
C GLN A 80 -3.67 -5.98 -8.36
N GLN A 81 -4.59 -6.84 -8.71
CA GLN A 81 -4.74 -7.27 -10.09
C GLN A 81 -5.69 -6.40 -10.88
N PHE A 82 -6.49 -5.59 -10.23
CA PHE A 82 -7.43 -4.72 -10.94
C PHE A 82 -7.57 -3.43 -10.16
N ALA A 83 -7.59 -2.33 -10.88
CA ALA A 83 -7.86 -1.03 -10.29
C ALA A 83 -8.62 -0.21 -11.30
N ALA A 84 -9.64 0.50 -10.85
CA ALA A 84 -10.43 1.33 -11.76
C ALA A 84 -10.90 2.57 -11.03
N SER A 85 -10.83 3.71 -11.69
CA SER A 85 -11.40 4.95 -11.19
C SER A 85 -12.84 5.05 -11.66
N PHE A 86 -13.54 6.05 -11.18
CA PHE A 86 -14.90 6.34 -11.67
C PHE A 86 -14.87 6.54 -13.18
N ALA A 87 -13.90 7.29 -13.67
CA ALA A 87 -13.77 7.54 -15.11
C ALA A 87 -13.54 6.25 -15.89
N ASP A 88 -12.73 5.35 -15.32
CA ASP A 88 -12.49 4.06 -15.97
C ASP A 88 -13.79 3.26 -16.08
N LEU A 89 -14.58 3.26 -15.01
CA LEU A 89 -15.84 2.53 -15.03
C LEU A 89 -16.82 3.13 -16.03
N LYS A 90 -16.85 4.43 -16.13
CA LYS A 90 -17.71 5.09 -17.12
C LYS A 90 -17.32 4.67 -18.54
N HIS A 91 -16.02 4.55 -18.79
CA HIS A 91 -15.57 4.13 -20.10
C HIS A 91 -15.98 2.69 -20.39
N MET A 92 -15.94 1.82 -19.41
CA MET A 92 -16.32 0.44 -19.62
C MET A 92 -17.78 0.31 -20.00
N VAL A 93 -18.65 1.14 -19.43
CA VAL A 93 -20.03 1.02 -19.73
C VAL A 93 -20.43 1.86 -20.89
N GLY A 94 -19.86 2.97 -21.06
CA GLY A 94 -20.20 3.88 -22.09
C GLY A 94 -19.73 3.49 -23.46
N GLY A 95 -18.98 2.47 -23.55
CA GLY A 95 -18.57 1.90 -24.80
C GLY A 95 -17.57 2.65 -25.54
#